data_1669ba54bf562a085acb6d188ff4a4b5
#
_entry.id   1669ba54bf562a085acb6d188ff4a4b5
#
_cell.length_a   1.000
_cell.length_b   1.000
_cell.length_c   1.000
_cell.angle_alpha   90.00
_cell.angle_beta   90.00
_cell.angle_gamma   90.00
#
_symmetry.space_group_name_H-M   'P 1'
#
loop_
_entity.id
_entity.type
_entity.pdbx_description
1 polymer ?
#
loop_
_entity_poly.entity_id
_entity_poly.type
_entity_poly.pdbx_seq_one_letter_code
_entity_poly.pdbx_strand_id
1 'polypeptide(L)'
;MRSPIKNLKKKTNSISIVKNLIPKGSIIESHAFYDGSNEFNLAESDRFVVANANKYVVYEFWSCALENPQRIASIAEYMFPILNEQTFDILQKDWASYRDPYMRSALFFLLNRCSSLGMISHGEFNINNYNPFALSDLKRFKVKNFHLEGDNNNKIEDSVGSVDSSTHVFMHAGKFAFNFFEHGKTESLEESKFNHDKLLFNLSTKDKKSVVVYDYHPRLKTYNKNFDIIYIDESGKQASETNAKEIILHNV
;
A
#
# COMPACT_ATOMS: atom_id res chain seq x y z
N MET A 1 6.22 8.60 -9.59
CA MET A 1 6.97 8.97 -8.35
C MET A 1 7.45 7.72 -7.63
N ARG A 2 8.59 7.78 -6.93
CA ARG A 2 9.11 6.66 -6.15
C ARG A 2 8.67 6.80 -4.69
N SER A 3 8.18 5.72 -4.08
CA SER A 3 7.81 5.73 -2.66
C SER A 3 9.05 5.84 -1.76
N PRO A 4 9.03 6.69 -0.73
CA PRO A 4 10.09 6.77 0.27
C PRO A 4 10.13 5.58 1.23
N ILE A 5 9.04 4.83 1.38
CA ILE A 5 8.99 3.63 2.24
C ILE A 5 9.05 2.34 1.42
N LYS A 6 9.49 1.25 2.06
CA LYS A 6 9.50 -0.09 1.47
C LYS A 6 8.16 -0.77 1.70
N ASN A 7 7.73 -1.56 0.74
CA ASN A 7 6.60 -2.46 0.87
C ASN A 7 7.08 -3.92 0.80
N LEU A 8 6.55 -4.77 1.65
CA LEU A 8 6.70 -6.23 1.56
C LEU A 8 6.10 -6.78 0.27
N LYS A 9 5.03 -6.15 -0.21
CA LYS A 9 4.46 -6.42 -1.51
C LYS A 9 5.33 -5.73 -2.55
N LYS A 10 5.76 -6.46 -3.55
CA LYS A 10 6.43 -5.85 -4.71
C LYS A 10 5.47 -4.85 -5.36
N LYS A 11 6.03 -3.75 -5.87
CA LYS A 11 5.31 -2.87 -6.79
C LYS A 11 4.75 -3.74 -7.91
N THR A 12 3.46 -3.57 -8.23
CA THR A 12 2.90 -4.30 -9.36
C THR A 12 3.66 -3.97 -10.65
N ASN A 13 4.01 -4.99 -11.39
CA ASN A 13 4.60 -4.84 -12.71
C ASN A 13 3.54 -4.39 -13.73
N SER A 14 2.28 -4.62 -13.44
CA SER A 14 1.14 -4.40 -14.34
C SER A 14 0.56 -2.99 -14.31
N ILE A 15 1.20 -2.01 -13.64
CA ILE A 15 0.65 -0.64 -13.52
C ILE A 15 0.33 0.02 -14.86
N SER A 16 1.05 -0.31 -15.93
CA SER A 16 0.76 0.17 -17.29
C SER A 16 -0.57 -0.36 -17.82
N ILE A 17 -0.89 -1.62 -17.53
CA ILE A 17 -2.14 -2.25 -17.91
C ILE A 17 -3.29 -1.67 -17.07
N VAL A 18 -3.09 -1.52 -15.76
CA VAL A 18 -4.06 -0.84 -14.88
C VAL A 18 -4.41 0.56 -15.41
N LYS A 19 -3.40 1.32 -15.88
CA LYS A 19 -3.63 2.64 -16.49
C LYS A 19 -4.44 2.58 -17.78
N ASN A 20 -4.38 1.50 -18.54
CA ASN A 20 -5.19 1.33 -19.74
C ASN A 20 -6.64 0.95 -19.39
N LEU A 21 -6.84 0.18 -18.32
CA LEU A 21 -8.17 -0.18 -17.84
C LEU A 21 -8.91 1.00 -17.20
N ILE A 22 -8.22 1.85 -16.46
CA ILE A 22 -8.84 3.00 -15.78
C ILE A 22 -8.60 4.26 -16.61
N PRO A 23 -9.62 4.90 -17.19
CA PRO A 23 -9.47 6.09 -18.02
C PRO A 23 -8.87 7.28 -17.27
N LYS A 24 -8.23 8.21 -18.01
CA LYS A 24 -7.87 9.53 -17.49
C LYS A 24 -9.10 10.30 -17.04
N GLY A 25 -8.95 11.14 -16.02
CA GLY A 25 -10.07 11.90 -15.43
C GLY A 25 -10.95 11.09 -14.48
N SER A 26 -10.72 9.77 -14.33
CA SER A 26 -11.45 8.95 -13.36
C SER A 26 -11.14 9.36 -11.92
N ILE A 27 -12.15 9.23 -11.06
CA ILE A 27 -11.97 9.26 -9.60
C ILE A 27 -11.87 7.82 -9.12
N ILE A 28 -10.74 7.48 -8.50
CA ILE A 28 -10.39 6.13 -8.07
C ILE A 28 -10.44 6.07 -6.55
N GLU A 29 -11.23 5.18 -6.02
CA GLU A 29 -11.16 4.74 -4.62
C GLU A 29 -10.14 3.62 -4.51
N SER A 30 -9.06 3.81 -3.74
CA SER A 30 -8.02 2.80 -3.54
C SER A 30 -8.05 2.26 -2.12
N HIS A 31 -8.00 0.93 -1.99
CA HIS A 31 -7.95 0.22 -0.72
C HIS A 31 -6.64 -0.55 -0.56
N ALA A 32 -6.38 -0.98 0.67
CA ALA A 32 -5.11 -1.62 1.04
C ALA A 32 -3.88 -0.72 0.77
N PHE A 33 -4.09 0.59 0.87
CA PHE A 33 -3.04 1.58 0.68
C PHE A 33 -1.93 1.42 1.74
N TYR A 34 -0.68 1.36 1.30
CA TYR A 34 0.47 1.24 2.18
C TYR A 34 1.62 2.14 1.75
N ASP A 35 2.36 1.78 0.69
CA ASP A 35 3.52 2.56 0.22
C ASP A 35 3.19 3.59 -0.87
N GLY A 36 1.98 3.56 -1.39
CA GLY A 36 1.50 4.50 -2.38
C GLY A 36 2.11 4.37 -3.78
N SER A 37 2.96 3.37 -4.03
CA SER A 37 3.67 3.25 -5.32
C SER A 37 2.74 3.18 -6.53
N ASN A 38 1.60 2.51 -6.40
CA ASN A 38 0.61 2.38 -7.47
C ASN A 38 -0.29 3.62 -7.53
N GLU A 39 -0.79 4.05 -6.39
CA GLU A 39 -1.70 5.18 -6.23
C GLU A 39 -1.08 6.49 -6.73
N PHE A 40 0.18 6.76 -6.36
CA PHE A 40 0.89 7.95 -6.85
C PHE A 40 1.13 7.88 -8.36
N ASN A 41 1.41 6.69 -8.92
CA ASN A 41 1.52 6.52 -10.37
C ASN A 41 0.20 6.76 -11.11
N LEU A 42 -0.93 6.39 -10.52
CA LEU A 42 -2.26 6.67 -11.05
C LEU A 42 -2.56 8.17 -10.97
N ALA A 43 -2.30 8.80 -9.83
CA ALA A 43 -2.51 10.23 -9.60
C ALA A 43 -1.66 11.11 -10.55
N GLU A 44 -0.37 10.75 -10.78
CA GLU A 44 0.51 11.43 -11.73
C GLU A 44 0.06 11.30 -13.19
N SER A 45 -0.83 10.36 -13.50
CA SER A 45 -1.33 10.07 -14.84
C SER A 45 -2.75 10.57 -15.07
N ASP A 46 -3.09 11.74 -14.52
CA ASP A 46 -4.37 12.47 -14.68
C ASP A 46 -5.59 11.70 -14.15
N ARG A 47 -5.45 10.99 -13.02
CA ARG A 47 -6.55 10.37 -12.27
C ARG A 47 -6.59 10.99 -10.88
N PHE A 48 -7.77 11.12 -10.29
CA PHE A 48 -7.90 11.54 -8.91
C PHE A 48 -8.01 10.30 -8.02
N VAL A 49 -7.12 10.14 -7.07
CA VAL A 49 -7.06 8.97 -6.18
C VAL A 49 -7.48 9.36 -4.77
N VAL A 50 -8.50 8.68 -4.26
CA VAL A 50 -8.90 8.69 -2.85
C VAL A 50 -8.37 7.41 -2.25
N ALA A 51 -7.32 7.49 -1.45
CA ALA A 51 -6.65 6.33 -0.87
C ALA A 51 -7.09 6.11 0.57
N ASN A 52 -7.56 4.90 0.87
CA ASN A 52 -7.97 4.48 2.21
C ASN A 52 -6.84 3.72 2.89
N ALA A 53 -6.31 4.30 3.96
CA ALA A 53 -5.28 3.67 4.79
C ALA A 53 -5.94 2.91 5.96
N ASN A 54 -5.98 1.58 5.87
CA ASN A 54 -6.64 0.71 6.85
C ASN A 54 -5.86 0.51 8.16
N LYS A 55 -4.70 1.14 8.28
CA LYS A 55 -3.89 1.16 9.51
C LYS A 55 -3.59 2.61 9.89
N TYR A 56 -3.94 2.97 11.13
CA TYR A 56 -3.72 4.33 11.63
C TYR A 56 -2.27 4.80 11.46
N VAL A 57 -1.30 3.94 11.70
CA VAL A 57 0.12 4.28 11.57
C VAL A 57 0.53 4.62 10.14
N VAL A 58 -0.09 3.97 9.15
CA VAL A 58 0.10 4.27 7.72
C VAL A 58 -0.56 5.60 7.38
N TYR A 59 -1.80 5.79 7.84
CA TYR A 59 -2.52 7.06 7.69
C TYR A 59 -1.73 8.22 8.28
N GLU A 60 -1.26 8.09 9.52
CA GLU A 60 -0.50 9.15 10.21
C GLU A 60 0.80 9.49 9.47
N PHE A 61 1.57 8.47 9.06
CA PHE A 61 2.80 8.70 8.29
C PHE A 61 2.53 9.50 7.03
N TRP A 62 1.54 9.10 6.24
CA TRP A 62 1.25 9.76 4.97
C TRP A 62 0.58 11.13 5.17
N SER A 63 -0.25 11.31 6.20
CA SER A 63 -0.79 12.63 6.57
C SER A 63 0.33 13.61 6.88
N CYS A 64 1.30 13.22 7.72
CA CYS A 64 2.48 14.03 8.02
C CYS A 64 3.34 14.27 6.78
N ALA A 65 3.49 13.27 5.89
CA ALA A 65 4.27 13.39 4.67
C ALA A 65 3.62 14.31 3.63
N LEU A 66 2.30 14.34 3.56
CA LEU A 66 1.54 15.25 2.69
C LEU A 66 1.61 16.69 3.21
N GLU A 67 1.62 16.88 4.51
CA GLU A 67 1.66 18.20 5.15
C GLU A 67 3.08 18.80 5.18
N ASN A 68 4.05 18.07 5.74
CA ASN A 68 5.44 18.55 5.87
C ASN A 68 6.46 17.41 5.83
N PRO A 69 6.78 16.90 4.63
CA PRO A 69 7.72 15.79 4.46
C PRO A 69 9.15 16.14 4.89
N GLN A 70 9.53 17.43 4.82
CA GLN A 70 10.85 17.91 5.25
C GLN A 70 11.03 17.74 6.75
N ARG A 71 9.98 17.96 7.56
CA ARG A 71 10.05 17.77 9.01
C ARG A 71 10.31 16.32 9.38
N ILE A 72 9.60 15.37 8.75
CA ILE A 72 9.85 13.93 8.93
C ILE A 72 11.31 13.60 8.57
N ALA A 73 11.74 14.06 7.40
CA ALA A 73 13.08 13.77 6.91
C ALA A 73 14.18 14.35 7.79
N SER A 74 14.00 15.56 8.32
CA SER A 74 14.97 16.19 9.24
C SER A 74 15.09 15.44 10.55
N ILE A 75 13.97 14.99 11.13
CA ILE A 75 13.98 14.15 12.34
C ILE A 75 14.67 12.81 12.05
N ALA A 76 14.33 12.16 10.93
CA ALA A 76 14.94 10.89 10.54
C ALA A 76 16.47 11.02 10.32
N GLU A 77 16.91 12.12 9.70
CA GLU A 77 18.33 12.42 9.48
C GLU A 77 19.08 12.64 10.80
N TYR A 78 18.44 13.31 11.75
CA TYR A 78 19.00 13.52 13.10
C TYR A 78 19.11 12.22 13.90
N MET A 79 18.10 11.34 13.79
CA MET A 79 18.03 10.08 14.54
C MET A 79 18.87 8.97 13.92
N PHE A 80 19.14 8.99 12.62
CA PHE A 80 19.83 7.92 11.91
C PHE A 80 21.23 7.61 12.47
N PRO A 81 22.13 8.56 12.82
CA PRO A 81 23.47 8.29 13.32
C PRO A 81 23.53 7.50 14.65
N ILE A 82 22.47 7.56 15.47
CA ILE A 82 22.39 6.83 16.74
C ILE A 82 21.75 5.44 16.57
N LEU A 83 21.32 5.10 15.37
CA LEU A 83 20.65 3.84 15.10
C LEU A 83 21.68 2.71 14.98
N ASN A 84 21.58 1.78 15.92
CA ASN A 84 22.29 0.51 15.93
C ASN A 84 21.30 -0.61 16.29
N GLU A 85 21.76 -1.85 16.35
CA GLU A 85 20.88 -2.99 16.64
C GLU A 85 20.11 -2.82 17.95
N GLN A 86 20.79 -2.45 19.02
CA GLN A 86 20.16 -2.25 20.34
C GLN A 86 19.14 -1.11 20.35
N THR A 87 19.48 0.04 19.76
CA THR A 87 18.56 1.18 19.65
C THR A 87 17.39 0.86 18.73
N PHE A 88 17.63 0.10 17.65
CA PHE A 88 16.58 -0.34 16.74
C PHE A 88 15.55 -1.21 17.47
N ASP A 89 16.00 -2.18 18.27
CA ASP A 89 15.12 -3.06 19.05
C ASP A 89 14.27 -2.30 20.08
N ILE A 90 14.86 -1.28 20.73
CA ILE A 90 14.14 -0.41 21.65
C ILE A 90 13.08 0.40 20.89
N LEU A 91 13.49 1.06 19.81
CA LEU A 91 12.57 1.88 19.00
C LEU A 91 11.46 1.03 18.39
N GLN A 92 11.76 -0.20 17.96
CA GLN A 92 10.75 -1.11 17.40
C GLN A 92 9.65 -1.47 18.40
N LYS A 93 9.95 -1.44 19.70
CA LYS A 93 8.96 -1.67 20.77
C LYS A 93 8.18 -0.41 21.13
N ASP A 94 8.86 0.75 21.13
CA ASP A 94 8.37 1.94 21.80
C ASP A 94 7.98 3.10 20.85
N TRP A 95 8.31 3.02 19.53
CA TRP A 95 8.13 4.12 18.59
C TRP A 95 6.70 4.68 18.56
N ALA A 96 5.69 3.83 18.70
CA ALA A 96 4.29 4.23 18.67
C ALA A 96 3.84 5.01 19.93
N SER A 97 4.62 4.97 21.02
CA SER A 97 4.33 5.67 22.28
C SER A 97 4.72 7.16 22.28
N TYR A 98 5.50 7.60 21.30
CA TYR A 98 5.89 9.01 21.18
C TYR A 98 4.68 9.90 20.92
N ARG A 99 4.61 11.08 21.55
CA ARG A 99 3.45 11.98 21.44
C ARG A 99 3.40 12.76 20.12
N ASP A 100 4.58 13.17 19.61
CA ASP A 100 4.65 13.94 18.36
C ASP A 100 4.44 13.03 17.13
N PRO A 101 3.41 13.29 16.30
CA PRO A 101 3.15 12.49 15.10
C PRO A 101 4.29 12.53 14.08
N TYR A 102 5.02 13.63 13.98
CA TYR A 102 6.19 13.71 13.10
C TYR A 102 7.37 12.88 13.61
N MET A 103 7.55 12.79 14.93
CA MET A 103 8.53 11.87 15.53
C MET A 103 8.14 10.43 15.23
N ARG A 104 6.87 10.02 15.46
CA ARG A 104 6.40 8.68 15.11
C ARG A 104 6.57 8.38 13.62
N SER A 105 6.25 9.33 12.75
CA SER A 105 6.42 9.18 11.30
C SER A 105 7.89 9.04 10.90
N ALA A 106 8.80 9.76 11.53
CA ALA A 106 10.24 9.63 11.28
C ALA A 106 10.78 8.27 11.76
N LEU A 107 10.34 7.80 12.92
CA LEU A 107 10.69 6.47 13.42
C LEU A 107 10.09 5.36 12.56
N PHE A 108 8.83 5.49 12.12
CA PHE A 108 8.20 4.60 11.16
C PHE A 108 9.06 4.48 9.88
N PHE A 109 9.50 5.62 9.32
CA PHE A 109 10.37 5.64 8.14
C PHE A 109 11.70 4.92 8.40
N LEU A 110 12.38 5.22 9.51
CA LEU A 110 13.67 4.62 9.84
C LEU A 110 13.55 3.11 10.08
N LEU A 111 12.57 2.68 10.87
CA LEU A 111 12.31 1.26 11.14
C LEU A 111 11.98 0.52 9.84
N ASN A 112 11.13 1.09 8.98
CA ASN A 112 10.83 0.52 7.67
C ASN A 112 12.08 0.40 6.79
N ARG A 113 12.95 1.42 6.79
CA ARG A 113 14.15 1.43 5.93
C ARG A 113 15.29 0.60 6.44
N CYS A 114 15.46 0.50 7.76
CA CYS A 114 16.57 -0.22 8.37
C CYS A 114 16.20 -1.66 8.77
N SER A 115 14.97 -2.11 8.52
CA SER A 115 14.57 -3.50 8.79
C SER A 115 14.77 -4.41 7.58
N SER A 116 14.92 -5.70 7.84
CA SER A 116 14.75 -6.72 6.83
C SER A 116 13.34 -6.64 6.26
N LEU A 117 13.20 -6.77 4.95
CA LEU A 117 11.93 -6.73 4.21
C LEU A 117 11.07 -5.45 4.39
N GLY A 118 11.52 -4.45 5.16
CA GLY A 118 10.73 -3.26 5.48
C GLY A 118 9.70 -3.46 6.58
N MET A 119 9.83 -4.53 7.38
CA MET A 119 8.94 -4.86 8.48
C MET A 119 9.26 -4.02 9.72
N ILE A 120 8.29 -3.26 10.20
CA ILE A 120 8.48 -2.33 11.32
C ILE A 120 8.47 -3.06 12.66
N SER A 121 7.50 -3.96 12.87
CA SER A 121 7.28 -4.59 14.18
C SER A 121 8.12 -5.85 14.42
N HIS A 122 8.61 -6.49 13.37
CA HIS A 122 9.28 -7.80 13.45
C HIS A 122 10.54 -7.93 12.60
N GLY A 123 10.87 -6.91 11.81
CA GLY A 123 12.05 -6.96 10.95
C GLY A 123 13.35 -6.89 11.75
N GLU A 124 14.34 -7.65 11.33
CA GLU A 124 15.69 -7.59 11.88
C GLU A 124 16.40 -6.32 11.41
N PHE A 125 17.22 -5.76 12.28
CA PHE A 125 18.02 -4.59 11.92
C PHE A 125 19.02 -4.90 10.80
N ASN A 126 19.01 -4.07 9.76
CA ASN A 126 20.00 -4.10 8.70
C ASN A 126 20.26 -2.71 8.15
N ILE A 127 21.34 -2.09 8.63
CA ILE A 127 21.73 -0.73 8.23
C ILE A 127 21.97 -0.59 6.72
N ASN A 128 22.39 -1.67 6.05
CA ASN A 128 22.64 -1.66 4.59
C ASN A 128 21.34 -1.51 3.78
N ASN A 129 20.19 -1.70 4.39
CA ASN A 129 18.90 -1.42 3.78
C ASN A 129 18.55 0.06 3.73
N TYR A 130 19.23 0.88 4.55
CA TYR A 130 19.05 2.33 4.49
C TYR A 130 19.57 2.88 3.17
N ASN A 131 18.73 3.63 2.51
CA ASN A 131 19.08 4.25 1.25
C ASN A 131 18.91 5.78 1.35
N PRO A 132 19.99 6.57 1.26
CA PRO A 132 19.92 8.04 1.30
C PRO A 132 18.98 8.65 0.24
N PHE A 133 18.82 7.96 -0.91
CA PHE A 133 17.87 8.40 -1.94
C PHE A 133 16.43 8.36 -1.42
N ALA A 134 16.07 7.42 -0.54
CA ALA A 134 14.74 7.38 0.06
C ALA A 134 14.46 8.60 0.96
N LEU A 135 15.47 9.08 1.68
CA LEU A 135 15.38 10.33 2.44
C LEU A 135 15.20 11.53 1.51
N SER A 136 15.94 11.57 0.39
CA SER A 136 15.78 12.61 -0.64
C SER A 136 14.38 12.55 -1.29
N ASP A 137 13.87 11.34 -1.57
CA ASP A 137 12.52 11.15 -2.10
C ASP A 137 11.47 11.65 -1.10
N LEU A 138 11.68 11.38 0.20
CA LEU A 138 10.80 11.91 1.27
C LEU A 138 10.88 13.44 1.37
N LYS A 139 12.07 14.04 1.37
CA LYS A 139 12.24 15.51 1.40
C LYS A 139 11.52 16.23 0.24
N ARG A 140 11.45 15.59 -0.93
CA ARG A 140 10.84 16.13 -2.16
C ARG A 140 9.43 15.62 -2.39
N PHE A 141 8.87 14.86 -1.44
CA PHE A 141 7.57 14.25 -1.62
C PHE A 141 6.50 15.31 -1.88
N LYS A 142 5.81 15.19 -2.98
CA LYS A 142 4.67 16.02 -3.35
C LYS A 142 3.84 15.29 -4.39
N VAL A 143 2.59 15.06 -4.10
CA VAL A 143 1.64 14.43 -5.00
C VAL A 143 0.48 15.39 -5.30
N LYS A 144 -0.03 15.36 -6.53
CA LYS A 144 -1.25 16.07 -6.96
C LYS A 144 -2.34 15.02 -7.23
N ASN A 145 -3.59 15.45 -7.29
CA ASN A 145 -4.72 14.58 -7.59
C ASN A 145 -4.84 13.37 -6.65
N PHE A 146 -4.52 13.60 -5.39
CA PHE A 146 -4.50 12.56 -4.36
C PHE A 146 -5.14 13.08 -3.07
N HIS A 147 -6.00 12.27 -2.49
CA HIS A 147 -6.60 12.49 -1.18
C HIS A 147 -6.39 11.24 -0.32
N LEU A 148 -6.04 11.43 0.94
CA LEU A 148 -5.86 10.35 1.90
C LEU A 148 -7.01 10.35 2.89
N GLU A 149 -7.68 9.21 2.99
CA GLU A 149 -8.69 8.95 4.01
C GLU A 149 -8.14 7.96 5.05
N GLY A 150 -8.41 8.25 6.32
CA GLY A 150 -8.15 7.33 7.41
C GLY A 150 -9.32 6.35 7.55
N ASP A 151 -9.02 5.09 7.75
CA ASP A 151 -10.05 4.09 7.97
C ASP A 151 -10.68 4.24 9.35
N ASN A 152 -12.01 4.20 9.39
CA ASN A 152 -12.84 4.23 10.58
C ASN A 152 -13.01 2.83 11.20
N ASN A 153 -11.97 1.98 11.22
CA ASN A 153 -11.97 0.61 11.76
C ASN A 153 -12.89 -0.39 11.00
N ASN A 154 -13.31 -0.07 9.80
CA ASN A 154 -14.08 -0.99 8.98
C ASN A 154 -13.17 -2.02 8.29
N LYS A 155 -13.66 -3.24 8.13
CA LYS A 155 -12.97 -4.23 7.33
C LYS A 155 -12.94 -3.79 5.86
N ILE A 156 -11.81 -3.96 5.18
CA ILE A 156 -11.63 -3.55 3.77
C ILE A 156 -12.75 -4.10 2.90
N GLU A 157 -13.08 -5.38 3.07
CA GLU A 157 -14.13 -6.05 2.31
C GLU A 157 -15.51 -5.42 2.47
N ASP A 158 -15.76 -4.69 3.55
CA ASP A 158 -17.03 -4.00 3.81
C ASP A 158 -17.02 -2.54 3.32
N SER A 159 -15.84 -1.92 3.30
CA SER A 159 -15.68 -0.51 2.94
C SER A 159 -15.47 -0.27 1.43
N VAL A 160 -15.11 -1.29 0.64
CA VAL A 160 -14.89 -1.12 -0.80
C VAL A 160 -16.10 -0.53 -1.51
N GLY A 161 -15.86 0.48 -2.34
CA GLY A 161 -16.89 1.19 -3.10
C GLY A 161 -17.77 2.11 -2.25
N SER A 162 -17.30 2.57 -1.09
CA SER A 162 -18.03 3.48 -0.19
C SER A 162 -17.92 4.96 -0.59
N VAL A 163 -16.92 5.35 -1.38
CA VAL A 163 -16.73 6.73 -1.81
C VAL A 163 -17.70 7.07 -2.93
N ASP A 164 -18.76 7.81 -2.66
CA ASP A 164 -19.85 8.09 -3.59
C ASP A 164 -19.39 8.72 -4.91
N SER A 165 -18.40 9.60 -4.85
CA SER A 165 -17.86 10.28 -6.03
C SER A 165 -16.96 9.40 -6.90
N SER A 166 -16.52 8.22 -6.41
CA SER A 166 -15.60 7.36 -7.16
C SER A 166 -16.33 6.64 -8.31
N THR A 167 -15.66 6.55 -9.44
CA THR A 167 -16.13 5.80 -10.62
C THR A 167 -15.47 4.44 -10.71
N HIS A 168 -14.30 4.28 -10.09
CA HIS A 168 -13.52 3.07 -10.12
C HIS A 168 -13.02 2.71 -8.72
N VAL A 169 -12.91 1.42 -8.45
CA VAL A 169 -12.21 0.88 -7.29
C VAL A 169 -10.92 0.23 -7.75
N PHE A 170 -9.81 0.61 -7.14
CA PHE A 170 -8.50 -0.02 -7.37
C PHE A 170 -8.00 -0.66 -6.08
N MET A 171 -7.42 -1.84 -6.21
CA MET A 171 -6.78 -2.51 -5.10
C MET A 171 -5.60 -3.36 -5.56
N HIS A 172 -4.44 -3.15 -4.94
CA HIS A 172 -3.30 -4.05 -5.07
C HIS A 172 -3.27 -4.99 -3.87
N ALA A 173 -3.88 -6.14 -4.02
CA ALA A 173 -4.03 -7.13 -2.95
C ALA A 173 -2.76 -7.97 -2.71
N GLY A 174 -1.82 -8.02 -3.69
CA GLY A 174 -0.61 -8.82 -3.58
C GLY A 174 -0.93 -10.32 -3.45
N LYS A 175 -0.35 -11.00 -2.47
CA LYS A 175 -0.57 -12.44 -2.28
C LYS A 175 -2.02 -12.74 -1.90
N PHE A 176 -2.55 -13.80 -2.46
CA PHE A 176 -3.84 -14.36 -2.04
C PHE A 176 -3.67 -15.06 -0.69
N ALA A 177 -3.63 -14.24 0.37
CA ALA A 177 -3.36 -14.64 1.74
C ALA A 177 -4.36 -13.96 2.69
N PHE A 178 -4.45 -14.46 3.92
CA PHE A 178 -5.41 -13.94 4.91
C PHE A 178 -5.04 -12.55 5.45
N ASN A 179 -3.80 -12.12 5.32
CA ASN A 179 -3.32 -10.86 5.86
C ASN A 179 -2.69 -10.00 4.77
N PHE A 180 -3.10 -8.72 4.70
CA PHE A 180 -2.53 -7.77 3.75
C PHE A 180 -1.32 -7.01 4.28
N PHE A 181 -1.27 -6.79 5.58
CA PHE A 181 -0.29 -5.93 6.20
C PHE A 181 0.45 -6.67 7.31
N GLU A 182 1.61 -6.16 7.64
CA GLU A 182 2.28 -6.50 8.88
C GLU A 182 1.40 -6.09 10.05
N HIS A 183 1.13 -7.05 10.96
CA HIS A 183 0.39 -6.80 12.18
C HIS A 183 1.36 -6.55 13.33
N GLY A 184 0.99 -5.60 14.19
CA GLY A 184 1.64 -5.44 15.47
C GLY A 184 1.42 -6.68 16.35
N LYS A 185 2.29 -6.89 17.34
CA LYS A 185 2.22 -8.05 18.27
C LYS A 185 0.91 -8.15 19.06
N THR A 186 0.10 -7.10 19.04
CA THR A 186 -1.14 -6.98 19.82
C THR A 186 -2.41 -7.36 19.06
N GLU A 187 -2.33 -7.57 17.75
CA GLU A 187 -3.51 -7.93 16.96
C GLU A 187 -3.77 -9.44 17.02
N SER A 188 -5.01 -9.84 17.26
CA SER A 188 -5.40 -11.24 17.21
C SER A 188 -5.39 -11.77 15.77
N LEU A 189 -5.10 -13.07 15.60
CA LEU A 189 -5.14 -13.74 14.29
C LEU A 189 -6.53 -13.63 13.62
N GLU A 190 -7.60 -13.48 14.40
CA GLU A 190 -8.97 -13.36 13.89
C GLU A 190 -9.28 -11.97 13.36
N GLU A 191 -8.78 -10.92 14.01
CA GLU A 191 -8.92 -9.53 13.55
C GLU A 191 -8.12 -9.27 12.27
N SER A 192 -7.09 -10.06 12.03
CA SER A 192 -6.23 -9.95 10.86
C SER A 192 -6.71 -10.76 9.65
N LYS A 193 -7.74 -11.61 9.79
CA LYS A 193 -8.27 -12.41 8.69
C LYS A 193 -8.96 -11.52 7.66
N PHE A 194 -8.56 -11.70 6.41
CA PHE A 194 -9.14 -11.02 5.27
C PHE A 194 -9.99 -11.98 4.43
N ASN A 195 -11.22 -11.58 4.12
CA ASN A 195 -12.14 -12.41 3.35
C ASN A 195 -12.15 -12.00 1.87
N HIS A 196 -11.29 -12.62 1.07
CA HIS A 196 -11.20 -12.37 -0.37
C HIS A 196 -12.50 -12.69 -1.12
N ASP A 197 -13.21 -13.74 -0.72
CA ASP A 197 -14.49 -14.12 -1.36
C ASP A 197 -15.53 -13.02 -1.17
N LYS A 198 -15.63 -12.47 0.05
CA LYS A 198 -16.53 -11.35 0.37
C LYS A 198 -16.13 -10.08 -0.35
N LEU A 199 -14.83 -9.77 -0.40
CA LEU A 199 -14.32 -8.61 -1.14
C LEU A 199 -14.75 -8.68 -2.61
N LEU A 200 -14.43 -9.78 -3.29
CA LEU A 200 -14.71 -9.92 -4.72
C LEU A 200 -16.23 -10.00 -4.99
N PHE A 201 -16.99 -10.60 -4.10
CA PHE A 201 -18.45 -10.54 -4.17
C PHE A 201 -18.95 -9.09 -4.08
N ASN A 202 -18.53 -8.33 -3.08
CA ASN A 202 -18.95 -6.94 -2.91
C ASN A 202 -18.53 -6.06 -4.10
N LEU A 203 -17.34 -6.26 -4.66
CA LEU A 203 -16.90 -5.55 -5.87
C LEU A 203 -17.71 -5.92 -7.11
N SER A 204 -18.15 -7.18 -7.24
CA SER A 204 -18.95 -7.63 -8.39
C SER A 204 -20.41 -7.16 -8.33
N THR A 205 -20.92 -6.83 -7.14
CA THR A 205 -22.32 -6.44 -6.94
C THR A 205 -22.53 -4.93 -6.89
N LYS A 206 -21.47 -4.14 -6.71
CA LYS A 206 -21.54 -2.68 -6.71
C LYS A 206 -21.53 -2.13 -8.13
N ASP A 207 -22.21 -1.02 -8.32
CA ASP A 207 -22.31 -0.30 -9.61
C ASP A 207 -21.04 0.54 -9.91
N LYS A 208 -19.88 0.00 -9.58
CA LYS A 208 -18.57 0.61 -9.79
C LYS A 208 -17.64 -0.33 -10.53
N LYS A 209 -16.87 0.23 -11.44
CA LYS A 209 -15.84 -0.50 -12.15
C LYS A 209 -14.68 -0.82 -11.21
N SER A 210 -14.21 -2.06 -11.23
CA SER A 210 -13.19 -2.53 -10.28
C SER A 210 -11.98 -3.11 -11.01
N VAL A 211 -10.79 -2.85 -10.46
CA VAL A 211 -9.52 -3.41 -10.90
C VAL A 211 -8.76 -3.89 -9.68
N VAL A 212 -8.60 -5.21 -9.53
CA VAL A 212 -7.90 -5.83 -8.41
C VAL A 212 -6.70 -6.60 -8.92
N VAL A 213 -5.53 -6.28 -8.40
CA VAL A 213 -4.26 -6.94 -8.77
C VAL A 213 -3.82 -7.87 -7.65
N TYR A 214 -3.56 -9.12 -8.00
CA TYR A 214 -3.01 -10.14 -7.12
C TYR A 214 -1.71 -10.71 -7.67
N ASP A 215 -0.84 -11.22 -6.80
CA ASP A 215 0.12 -12.25 -7.19
C ASP A 215 -0.66 -13.46 -7.71
N TYR A 216 -0.17 -14.12 -8.77
CA TYR A 216 -0.90 -15.23 -9.36
C TYR A 216 -1.17 -16.36 -8.36
N HIS A 217 -2.43 -16.78 -8.28
CA HIS A 217 -2.87 -17.93 -7.52
C HIS A 217 -3.98 -18.68 -8.28
N PRO A 218 -3.91 -20.03 -8.43
CA PRO A 218 -4.85 -20.79 -9.27
C PRO A 218 -6.33 -20.63 -8.88
N ARG A 219 -6.62 -20.43 -7.58
CA ARG A 219 -7.99 -20.24 -7.09
C ARG A 219 -8.66 -18.98 -7.67
N LEU A 220 -7.88 -17.95 -8.02
CA LEU A 220 -8.42 -16.70 -8.55
C LEU A 220 -9.16 -16.87 -9.89
N LYS A 221 -8.91 -17.95 -10.63
CA LYS A 221 -9.67 -18.28 -11.85
C LYS A 221 -11.14 -18.55 -11.60
N THR A 222 -11.53 -18.98 -10.41
CA THR A 222 -12.94 -19.29 -10.09
C THR A 222 -13.83 -18.05 -10.15
N TYR A 223 -13.24 -16.85 -10.16
CA TYR A 223 -13.96 -15.57 -10.25
C TYR A 223 -14.21 -15.08 -11.68
N ASN A 224 -13.82 -15.85 -12.72
CA ASN A 224 -14.01 -15.52 -14.14
C ASN A 224 -15.49 -15.29 -14.55
N LYS A 225 -16.45 -15.70 -13.72
CA LYS A 225 -17.88 -15.46 -13.97
C LYS A 225 -18.28 -14.00 -13.74
N ASN A 226 -17.55 -13.29 -12.85
CA ASN A 226 -17.88 -11.95 -12.39
C ASN A 226 -16.84 -10.91 -12.80
N PHE A 227 -15.66 -11.38 -13.24
CA PHE A 227 -14.53 -10.53 -13.63
C PHE A 227 -13.86 -11.07 -14.88
N ASP A 228 -13.46 -10.17 -15.75
CA ASP A 228 -12.47 -10.48 -16.78
C ASP A 228 -11.09 -10.67 -16.14
N ILE A 229 -10.29 -11.56 -16.72
CA ILE A 229 -9.00 -11.96 -16.15
C ILE A 229 -7.88 -11.64 -17.14
N ILE A 230 -6.86 -10.91 -16.64
CA ILE A 230 -5.63 -10.66 -17.38
C ILE A 230 -4.46 -11.28 -16.61
N TYR A 231 -3.71 -12.16 -17.24
CA TYR A 231 -2.48 -12.75 -16.70
C TYR A 231 -1.29 -11.89 -17.08
N ILE A 232 -0.38 -11.66 -16.13
CA ILE A 232 0.76 -10.78 -16.28
C ILE A 232 2.04 -11.52 -15.92
N ASP A 233 3.05 -11.42 -16.79
CA ASP A 233 4.38 -11.98 -16.55
C ASP A 233 5.26 -11.10 -15.62
N GLU A 234 6.48 -11.58 -15.36
CA GLU A 234 7.46 -10.87 -14.54
C GLU A 234 7.88 -9.51 -15.14
N SER A 235 7.74 -9.33 -16.46
CA SER A 235 8.03 -8.07 -17.15
C SER A 235 6.89 -7.06 -17.16
N GLY A 236 5.72 -7.41 -16.60
CA GLY A 236 4.52 -6.58 -16.57
C GLY A 236 3.72 -6.60 -17.88
N LYS A 237 3.93 -7.58 -18.74
CA LYS A 237 3.19 -7.77 -19.99
C LYS A 237 2.12 -8.83 -19.84
N GLN A 238 1.08 -8.71 -20.65
CA GLN A 238 0.07 -9.77 -20.75
C GLN A 238 0.70 -11.08 -21.24
N ALA A 239 0.36 -12.17 -20.59
CA ALA A 239 0.95 -13.49 -20.81
C ALA A 239 -0.10 -14.60 -20.76
N SER A 240 0.34 -15.82 -21.04
CA SER A 240 -0.45 -17.02 -20.77
C SER A 240 -0.46 -17.30 -19.27
N GLU A 241 -1.47 -18.05 -18.81
CA GLU A 241 -1.56 -18.46 -17.41
C GLU A 241 -0.30 -19.15 -16.88
N THR A 242 0.33 -20.00 -17.70
CA THR A 242 1.54 -20.76 -17.33
C THR A 242 2.73 -19.88 -16.98
N ASN A 243 2.79 -18.65 -17.52
CA ASN A 243 3.85 -17.68 -17.30
C ASN A 243 3.44 -16.56 -16.34
N ALA A 244 2.23 -16.64 -15.77
CA ALA A 244 1.68 -15.59 -14.92
C ALA A 244 2.45 -15.47 -13.59
N LYS A 245 2.77 -14.23 -13.24
CA LYS A 245 3.29 -13.82 -11.92
C LYS A 245 2.27 -12.96 -11.17
N GLU A 246 1.48 -12.19 -11.90
CA GLU A 246 0.35 -11.43 -11.38
C GLU A 246 -0.91 -11.78 -12.17
N ILE A 247 -2.05 -11.52 -11.57
CA ILE A 247 -3.37 -11.64 -12.16
C ILE A 247 -4.17 -10.37 -11.87
N ILE A 248 -4.79 -9.81 -12.89
CA ILE A 248 -5.73 -8.70 -12.76
C ILE A 248 -7.14 -9.27 -12.92
N LEU A 249 -7.98 -9.01 -11.92
CA LEU A 249 -9.42 -9.22 -12.00
C LEU A 249 -10.08 -7.85 -12.20
N HIS A 250 -10.90 -7.70 -13.24
CA HIS A 250 -11.57 -6.43 -13.53
C HIS A 250 -12.96 -6.62 -14.14
N ASN A 251 -13.82 -5.62 -13.98
CA ASN A 251 -15.14 -5.50 -14.59
C ASN A 251 -15.34 -4.15 -15.30
N VAL A 252 -14.23 -3.66 -15.90
CA VAL A 252 -14.16 -2.34 -16.56
C VAL A 252 -14.60 -2.43 -18.00
#